data_fd0905cfa08c9bd639d74910d51efed0
#
_entry.id   fd0905cfa08c9bd639d74910d51efed0
#
_cell.length_a   1.000
_cell.length_b   1.000
_cell.length_c   1.000
_cell.angle_alpha   90.00
_cell.angle_beta   90.00
_cell.angle_gamma   90.00
#
_symmetry.space_group_name_H-M   'P 1'
#
loop_
_entity.id
_entity.type
_entity.pdbx_description
1 polymer ?
#
loop_
_entity_poly.entity_id
_entity_poly.type
_entity_poly.pdbx_seq_one_letter_code
_entity_poly.pdbx_strand_id
1 'polypeptide(L)'
;VSALQMQQWLQEISASQKEKELVLRKAMESFTALRSLHEGDVLAVPLRTPHALQHGVRTIEFQTPVYERKILSFAQKVLTQSHWDTEEALQLAELDAPSDQVFPVLCDVDGVKLEQIVQFDDFIVQRLSLEPNAIFECKTAGSYVLLITVIGCVQCGDKALAVEQAVLVPASMGEVSLQNLSTISSTVLLARPA
;
A
#
# COMPACT_ATOMS: atom_id res chain seq x y z
N VAL A 1 -5.89 26.94 4.40
CA VAL A 1 -4.66 27.63 4.82
C VAL A 1 -3.60 27.38 3.77
N SER A 2 -2.99 28.42 3.18
CA SER A 2 -1.95 28.24 2.18
C SER A 2 -0.68 27.66 2.81
N ALA A 3 0.10 26.89 2.06
CA ALA A 3 1.41 26.37 2.51
C ALA A 3 2.35 27.50 2.98
N LEU A 4 2.29 28.67 2.34
CA LEU A 4 3.02 29.88 2.72
C LEU A 4 2.62 30.41 4.11
N GLN A 5 1.32 30.45 4.41
CA GLN A 5 0.81 30.91 5.69
C GLN A 5 1.19 29.94 6.82
N MET A 6 1.22 28.66 6.54
CA MET A 6 1.65 27.63 7.49
C MET A 6 3.17 27.69 7.75
N GLN A 7 3.98 27.96 6.72
CA GLN A 7 5.42 28.20 6.88
C GLN A 7 5.69 29.44 7.74
N GLN A 8 4.92 30.51 7.58
CA GLN A 8 5.03 31.71 8.45
C GLN A 8 4.69 31.37 9.89
N TRP A 9 3.60 30.66 10.16
CA TRP A 9 3.24 30.25 11.53
C TRP A 9 4.29 29.36 12.18
N LEU A 10 4.91 28.45 11.43
CA LEU A 10 5.99 27.60 11.92
C LEU A 10 7.26 28.41 12.28
N GLN A 11 7.49 29.53 11.62
CA GLN A 11 8.60 30.43 11.96
C GLN A 11 8.31 31.29 13.19
N GLU A 12 7.05 31.58 13.47
CA GLU A 12 6.60 32.40 14.59
C GLU A 12 6.45 31.61 15.92
N ILE A 13 6.54 30.26 15.86
CA ILE A 13 6.43 29.43 17.07
C ILE A 13 7.62 29.67 18.01
N SER A 14 7.33 30.08 19.24
CA SER A 14 8.34 30.29 20.28
C SER A 14 9.06 28.99 20.68
N ALA A 15 10.26 29.12 21.26
CA ALA A 15 11.03 27.98 21.77
C ALA A 15 10.22 27.14 22.79
N SER A 16 9.48 27.81 23.67
CA SER A 16 8.61 27.17 24.68
C SER A 16 7.47 26.37 24.04
N GLN A 17 6.89 26.87 22.95
CA GLN A 17 5.84 26.13 22.21
C GLN A 17 6.40 24.90 21.48
N LYS A 18 7.62 25.01 20.94
CA LYS A 18 8.32 23.86 20.33
C LYS A 18 8.63 22.77 21.35
N GLU A 19 9.08 23.17 22.54
CA GLU A 19 9.34 22.23 23.63
C GLU A 19 8.04 21.51 24.07
N LYS A 20 6.97 22.27 24.26
CA LYS A 20 5.66 21.71 24.62
C LYS A 20 5.13 20.76 23.55
N GLU A 21 5.27 21.13 22.27
CA GLU A 21 4.88 20.26 21.15
C GLU A 21 5.66 18.93 21.17
N LEU A 22 6.98 19.00 21.40
CA LEU A 22 7.83 17.82 21.48
C LEU A 22 7.42 16.88 22.64
N VAL A 23 7.07 17.44 23.80
CA VAL A 23 6.60 16.67 24.95
C VAL A 23 5.27 15.97 24.63
N LEU A 24 4.32 16.69 24.03
CA LEU A 24 3.02 16.14 23.64
C LEU A 24 3.15 15.09 22.55
N ARG A 25 4.04 15.31 21.59
CA ARG A 25 4.34 14.33 20.55
C ARG A 25 4.87 13.03 21.12
N LYS A 26 5.86 13.10 22.01
CA LYS A 26 6.39 11.92 22.72
C LYS A 26 5.34 11.18 23.52
N ALA A 27 4.45 11.91 24.18
CA ALA A 27 3.34 11.31 24.92
C ALA A 27 2.38 10.56 23.97
N MET A 28 2.06 11.14 22.81
CA MET A 28 1.23 10.49 21.80
C MET A 28 1.92 9.27 21.18
N GLU A 29 3.21 9.36 20.86
CA GLU A 29 3.99 8.25 20.34
C GLU A 29 4.08 7.07 21.30
N SER A 30 3.95 7.30 22.62
CA SER A 30 3.94 6.21 23.61
C SER A 30 2.72 5.28 23.50
N PHE A 31 1.68 5.69 22.81
CA PHE A 31 0.49 4.87 22.53
C PHE A 31 0.62 4.10 21.21
N THR A 32 1.70 4.25 20.47
CA THR A 32 1.92 3.59 19.18
C THR A 32 2.90 2.43 19.33
N ALA A 33 2.70 1.38 18.54
CA ALA A 33 3.66 0.28 18.37
C ALA A 33 4.39 0.46 17.04
N LEU A 34 5.69 0.17 17.03
CA LEU A 34 6.48 0.12 15.81
C LEU A 34 6.53 -1.33 15.31
N ARG A 35 6.21 -1.50 14.03
CA ARG A 35 6.38 -2.76 13.32
C ARG A 35 7.56 -2.62 12.35
N SER A 36 8.57 -3.48 12.51
CA SER A 36 9.66 -3.58 11.53
C SER A 36 9.11 -4.14 10.22
N LEU A 37 9.53 -3.55 9.10
CA LEU A 37 9.16 -3.99 7.76
C LEU A 37 10.40 -4.45 7.01
N HIS A 38 10.25 -5.53 6.23
CA HIS A 38 11.26 -6.08 5.35
C HIS A 38 10.73 -6.09 3.92
N GLU A 39 11.63 -6.18 2.96
CA GLU A 39 11.26 -6.31 1.56
C GLU A 39 10.38 -7.55 1.35
N GLY A 40 9.25 -7.37 0.66
CA GLY A 40 8.27 -8.43 0.42
C GLY A 40 7.18 -8.56 1.49
N ASP A 41 7.28 -7.84 2.61
CA ASP A 41 6.22 -7.83 3.61
C ASP A 41 4.93 -7.27 3.01
N VAL A 42 3.82 -7.85 3.45
CA VAL A 42 2.47 -7.39 3.13
C VAL A 42 1.77 -7.00 4.41
N LEU A 43 1.16 -5.84 4.40
CA LEU A 43 0.38 -5.34 5.53
C LEU A 43 -1.01 -4.94 5.06
N ALA A 44 -2.02 -5.68 5.47
CA ALA A 44 -3.39 -5.21 5.35
C ALA A 44 -3.69 -4.24 6.49
N VAL A 45 -4.22 -3.08 6.13
CA VAL A 45 -4.65 -2.06 7.08
C VAL A 45 -6.17 -1.99 6.99
N PRO A 46 -6.90 -2.61 7.93
CA PRO A 46 -8.36 -2.54 7.96
C PRO A 46 -8.84 -1.10 8.14
N LEU A 47 -10.10 -0.86 7.78
CA LEU A 47 -10.73 0.43 8.04
C LEU A 47 -10.61 0.83 9.52
N ARG A 48 -10.45 2.10 9.78
CA ARG A 48 -10.36 2.70 11.13
C ARG A 48 -9.13 2.29 11.95
N THR A 49 -8.17 1.56 11.37
CA THR A 49 -6.91 1.24 12.04
C THR A 49 -5.95 2.42 11.97
N PRO A 50 -5.55 3.02 13.10
CA PRO A 50 -4.56 4.09 13.11
C PRO A 50 -3.20 3.57 12.63
N HIS A 51 -2.64 4.23 11.63
CA HIS A 51 -1.35 3.84 11.06
C HIS A 51 -0.58 5.03 10.49
N ALA A 52 0.73 4.90 10.44
CA ALA A 52 1.62 5.86 9.78
C ALA A 52 2.87 5.17 9.27
N LEU A 53 3.29 5.53 8.06
CA LEU A 53 4.58 5.11 7.52
C LEU A 53 5.69 6.02 8.06
N GLN A 54 6.78 5.40 8.51
CA GLN A 54 7.96 6.12 8.96
C GLN A 54 8.89 6.46 7.78
N HIS A 55 9.85 7.35 8.02
CA HIS A 55 10.87 7.69 7.02
C HIS A 55 11.67 6.46 6.57
N GLY A 56 11.99 6.42 5.27
CA GLY A 56 12.80 5.35 4.68
C GLY A 56 12.01 4.11 4.27
N VAL A 57 10.70 4.08 4.49
CA VAL A 57 9.83 3.00 4.01
C VAL A 57 9.31 3.34 2.62
N ARG A 58 9.45 2.40 1.70
CA ARG A 58 8.88 2.46 0.35
C ARG A 58 7.86 1.34 0.19
N THR A 59 6.63 1.70 -0.17
CA THR A 59 5.51 0.78 -0.29
C THR A 59 4.80 0.93 -1.62
N ILE A 60 4.14 -0.14 -2.05
CA ILE A 60 3.07 -0.09 -3.05
C ILE A 60 1.77 -0.17 -2.25
N GLU A 61 0.92 0.82 -2.39
CA GLU A 61 -0.34 0.92 -1.68
C GLU A 61 -1.50 0.71 -2.64
N PHE A 62 -2.35 -0.27 -2.33
CA PHE A 62 -3.63 -0.49 -3.00
C PHE A 62 -4.74 0.01 -2.10
N GLN A 63 -5.57 0.88 -2.62
CA GLN A 63 -6.69 1.46 -1.88
C GLN A 63 -7.89 1.65 -2.81
N THR A 64 -9.08 1.77 -2.24
CA THR A 64 -10.27 2.15 -2.99
C THR A 64 -10.16 3.61 -3.49
N PRO A 65 -10.85 3.97 -4.58
CA PRO A 65 -10.82 5.34 -5.08
C PRO A 65 -11.53 6.35 -4.17
N VAL A 66 -12.31 5.88 -3.22
CA VAL A 66 -12.95 6.74 -2.21
C VAL A 66 -11.90 7.07 -1.14
N TYR A 67 -11.63 8.36 -1.00
CA TYR A 67 -10.60 8.85 -0.10
C TYR A 67 -11.23 9.57 1.09
N GLU A 68 -11.52 8.82 2.14
CA GLU A 68 -11.87 9.37 3.43
C GLU A 68 -10.77 9.00 4.44
N ARG A 69 -10.14 10.00 5.01
CA ARG A 69 -9.19 9.80 6.10
C ARG A 69 -9.44 10.80 7.20
N LYS A 70 -9.21 10.37 8.43
CA LYS A 70 -9.16 11.23 9.61
C LYS A 70 -7.72 11.35 10.09
N ILE A 71 -7.33 12.54 10.50
CA ILE A 71 -5.97 12.83 10.89
C ILE A 71 -5.87 12.84 12.41
N LEU A 72 -5.10 11.88 12.96
CA LEU A 72 -4.82 11.81 14.40
C LEU A 72 -3.58 12.62 14.81
N SER A 73 -2.65 12.87 13.88
CA SER A 73 -1.40 13.55 14.17
C SER A 73 -1.46 15.03 13.82
N PHE A 74 -1.08 15.89 14.75
CA PHE A 74 -0.90 17.33 14.54
C PHE A 74 0.53 17.70 14.10
N ALA A 75 1.40 16.72 13.85
CA ALA A 75 2.75 16.93 13.31
C ALA A 75 2.78 17.19 11.81
N GLN A 76 1.64 17.24 11.14
CA GLN A 76 1.57 17.51 9.72
C GLN A 76 1.98 18.95 9.40
N LYS A 77 2.94 19.09 8.49
CA LYS A 77 3.40 20.39 7.99
C LYS A 77 2.42 21.03 6.99
N VAL A 78 1.49 20.26 6.48
CA VAL A 78 0.49 20.71 5.50
C VAL A 78 -0.88 20.23 5.97
N LEU A 79 -1.77 21.18 6.28
CA LEU A 79 -3.17 20.88 6.53
C LEU A 79 -3.94 20.89 5.20
N THR A 80 -4.57 19.79 4.89
CA THR A 80 -5.39 19.64 3.68
C THR A 80 -6.88 19.94 3.93
N GLN A 81 -7.23 20.22 5.19
CA GLN A 81 -8.60 20.50 5.63
C GLN A 81 -8.62 21.67 6.63
N SER A 82 -9.78 22.26 6.85
CA SER A 82 -9.97 23.45 7.66
C SER A 82 -10.14 23.19 9.17
N HIS A 83 -10.23 21.93 9.57
CA HIS A 83 -10.53 21.51 10.95
C HIS A 83 -9.72 20.25 11.29
N TRP A 84 -9.63 19.99 12.60
CA TRP A 84 -9.11 18.74 13.13
C TRP A 84 -10.24 17.76 13.40
N ASP A 85 -10.08 16.52 13.01
CA ASP A 85 -11.02 15.41 13.22
C ASP A 85 -10.53 14.40 14.24
N THR A 86 -9.57 14.81 15.07
CA THR A 86 -8.94 13.94 16.07
C THR A 86 -9.95 13.33 17.04
N GLU A 87 -10.92 14.10 17.52
CA GLU A 87 -11.94 13.62 18.47
C GLU A 87 -12.83 12.56 17.82
N GLU A 88 -13.34 12.84 16.63
CA GLU A 88 -14.15 11.89 15.86
C GLU A 88 -13.32 10.64 15.46
N ALA A 89 -12.08 10.84 15.04
CA ALA A 89 -11.18 9.75 14.69
C ALA A 89 -10.91 8.81 15.86
N LEU A 90 -10.71 9.35 17.07
CA LEU A 90 -10.52 8.55 18.29
C LEU A 90 -11.77 7.75 18.67
N GLN A 91 -12.97 8.29 18.44
CA GLN A 91 -14.22 7.57 18.71
C GLN A 91 -14.44 6.39 17.75
N LEU A 92 -13.91 6.49 16.53
CA LEU A 92 -14.08 5.49 15.48
C LEU A 92 -12.91 4.50 15.38
N ALA A 93 -11.76 4.81 16.01
CA ALA A 93 -10.55 4.05 15.85
C ALA A 93 -10.69 2.62 16.39
N GLU A 94 -10.25 1.66 15.60
CA GLU A 94 -10.01 0.28 16.03
C GLU A 94 -8.58 0.19 16.57
N LEU A 95 -8.45 -0.10 17.86
CA LEU A 95 -7.16 -0.07 18.56
C LEU A 95 -6.52 -1.43 18.70
N ASP A 96 -7.22 -2.49 18.35
CA ASP A 96 -6.68 -3.85 18.36
C ASP A 96 -5.66 -4.01 17.23
N ALA A 97 -4.55 -4.65 17.53
CA ALA A 97 -3.55 -4.95 16.52
C ALA A 97 -4.14 -5.89 15.45
N PRO A 98 -3.95 -5.60 14.16
CA PRO A 98 -4.35 -6.53 13.11
C PRO A 98 -3.70 -7.90 13.33
N SER A 99 -4.46 -8.97 13.11
CA SER A 99 -3.93 -10.33 13.18
C SER A 99 -2.88 -10.58 12.09
N ASP A 100 -1.94 -11.48 12.37
CA ASP A 100 -0.99 -11.93 11.36
C ASP A 100 -1.74 -12.57 10.18
N GLN A 101 -1.28 -12.24 8.99
CA GLN A 101 -1.92 -12.70 7.76
C GLN A 101 -1.30 -14.00 7.29
N VAL A 102 -2.15 -14.93 6.89
CA VAL A 102 -1.77 -16.13 6.14
C VAL A 102 -2.11 -15.90 4.68
N PHE A 103 -1.15 -16.15 3.79
CA PHE A 103 -1.33 -15.99 2.35
C PHE A 103 -1.64 -17.34 1.70
N PRO A 104 -2.91 -17.63 1.38
CA PRO A 104 -3.25 -18.85 0.66
C PRO A 104 -2.50 -18.97 -0.66
N VAL A 105 -1.86 -20.10 -0.89
CA VAL A 105 -1.25 -20.44 -2.17
C VAL A 105 -2.34 -20.97 -3.08
N LEU A 106 -2.57 -20.28 -4.19
CA LEU A 106 -3.60 -20.63 -5.17
C LEU A 106 -3.06 -21.55 -6.28
N CYS A 107 -1.75 -21.42 -6.57
CA CYS A 107 -1.04 -22.24 -7.55
C CYS A 107 0.44 -22.28 -7.15
N ASP A 108 1.06 -23.46 -7.30
CA ASP A 108 2.51 -23.66 -7.14
C ASP A 108 2.93 -24.82 -8.04
N VAL A 109 3.21 -24.51 -9.30
CA VAL A 109 3.51 -25.51 -10.34
C VAL A 109 4.35 -24.89 -11.46
N ASP A 110 5.29 -25.65 -12.01
CA ASP A 110 6.09 -25.32 -13.20
C ASP A 110 6.80 -23.93 -13.09
N GLY A 111 7.30 -23.60 -11.92
CA GLY A 111 7.98 -22.32 -11.68
C GLY A 111 7.03 -21.13 -11.54
N VAL A 112 5.74 -21.37 -11.41
CA VAL A 112 4.70 -20.37 -11.16
C VAL A 112 4.16 -20.53 -9.75
N LYS A 113 4.27 -19.50 -8.92
CA LYS A 113 3.62 -19.44 -7.61
C LYS A 113 2.68 -18.25 -7.54
N LEU A 114 1.41 -18.50 -7.24
CA LEU A 114 0.38 -17.49 -7.07
C LEU A 114 -0.15 -17.54 -5.64
N GLU A 115 -0.06 -16.44 -4.92
CA GLU A 115 -0.54 -16.29 -3.55
C GLU A 115 -1.60 -15.20 -3.48
N GLN A 116 -2.65 -15.39 -2.70
CA GLN A 116 -3.59 -14.32 -2.38
C GLN A 116 -3.10 -13.57 -1.16
N ILE A 117 -2.64 -12.32 -1.34
CA ILE A 117 -2.01 -11.54 -0.28
C ILE A 117 -2.95 -10.52 0.37
N VAL A 118 -4.04 -10.14 -0.31
CA VAL A 118 -5.10 -9.28 0.23
C VAL A 118 -6.44 -9.74 -0.30
N GLN A 119 -7.45 -9.72 0.57
CA GLN A 119 -8.85 -9.86 0.19
C GLN A 119 -9.68 -8.92 1.05
N PHE A 120 -10.19 -7.88 0.43
CA PHE A 120 -11.22 -6.99 0.98
C PHE A 120 -12.52 -7.16 0.20
N ASP A 121 -13.59 -6.57 0.68
CA ASP A 121 -14.89 -6.62 0.00
C ASP A 121 -14.85 -5.89 -1.36
N ASP A 122 -13.97 -4.90 -1.49
CA ASP A 122 -13.86 -4.07 -2.69
C ASP A 122 -12.83 -4.58 -3.71
N PHE A 123 -11.76 -5.22 -3.25
CA PHE A 123 -10.69 -5.67 -4.13
C PHE A 123 -9.85 -6.82 -3.56
N ILE A 124 -9.20 -7.52 -4.47
CA ILE A 124 -8.28 -8.63 -4.18
C ILE A 124 -6.91 -8.26 -4.74
N VAL A 125 -5.83 -8.58 -4.00
CA VAL A 125 -4.46 -8.51 -4.50
C VAL A 125 -3.81 -9.87 -4.39
N GLN A 126 -3.19 -10.29 -5.49
CA GLN A 126 -2.43 -11.52 -5.59
C GLN A 126 -0.96 -11.21 -5.87
N ARG A 127 -0.07 -12.02 -5.33
CA ARG A 127 1.37 -12.00 -5.63
C ARG A 127 1.70 -13.19 -6.52
N LEU A 128 2.17 -12.90 -7.71
CA LEU A 128 2.64 -13.87 -8.68
C LEU A 128 4.16 -13.86 -8.67
N SER A 129 4.77 -15.01 -8.39
CA SER A 129 6.20 -15.25 -8.54
C SER A 129 6.42 -16.16 -9.73
N LEU A 130 7.32 -15.79 -10.63
CA LEU A 130 7.66 -16.51 -11.84
C LEU A 130 9.15 -16.81 -11.85
N GLU A 131 9.51 -18.10 -11.89
CA GLU A 131 10.90 -18.51 -12.15
C GLU A 131 11.34 -18.08 -13.56
N PRO A 132 12.65 -18.05 -13.86
CA PRO A 132 13.13 -17.71 -15.20
C PRO A 132 12.44 -18.53 -16.30
N ASN A 133 11.95 -17.84 -17.32
CA ASN A 133 11.17 -18.38 -18.46
C ASN A 133 9.78 -18.96 -18.11
N ALA A 134 9.35 -18.99 -16.86
CA ALA A 134 8.02 -19.41 -16.49
C ALA A 134 6.96 -18.49 -17.13
N ILE A 135 5.82 -19.08 -17.47
CA ILE A 135 4.69 -18.41 -18.13
C ILE A 135 3.44 -18.63 -17.28
N PHE A 136 2.68 -17.56 -17.09
CA PHE A 136 1.39 -17.58 -16.40
C PHE A 136 0.31 -16.91 -17.26
N GLU A 137 -0.80 -17.60 -17.47
CA GLU A 137 -1.96 -17.06 -18.17
C GLU A 137 -2.89 -16.36 -17.19
N CYS A 138 -2.84 -15.02 -17.21
CA CYS A 138 -3.66 -14.17 -16.36
C CYS A 138 -5.04 -13.96 -16.98
N LYS A 139 -6.06 -14.54 -16.37
CA LYS A 139 -7.46 -14.38 -16.80
C LYS A 139 -8.08 -13.15 -16.14
N THR A 140 -8.77 -12.34 -16.92
CA THR A 140 -9.48 -11.15 -16.43
C THR A 140 -10.77 -11.51 -15.69
N ALA A 141 -11.34 -12.67 -15.96
CA ALA A 141 -12.58 -13.17 -15.33
C ALA A 141 -13.76 -12.16 -15.39
N GLY A 142 -13.83 -11.40 -16.48
CA GLY A 142 -14.91 -10.42 -16.68
C GLY A 142 -14.70 -9.05 -16.02
N SER A 143 -13.56 -8.85 -15.35
CA SER A 143 -13.16 -7.56 -14.75
C SER A 143 -11.78 -7.14 -15.28
N TYR A 144 -11.36 -5.92 -14.98
CA TYR A 144 -9.97 -5.49 -15.27
C TYR A 144 -9.01 -6.07 -14.23
N VAL A 145 -7.74 -6.15 -14.63
CA VAL A 145 -6.62 -6.48 -13.72
C VAL A 145 -5.56 -5.38 -13.83
N LEU A 146 -5.14 -4.85 -12.69
CA LEU A 146 -3.97 -3.99 -12.59
C LEU A 146 -2.76 -4.86 -12.29
N LEU A 147 -1.71 -4.74 -13.09
CA LEU A 147 -0.45 -5.44 -12.93
C LEU A 147 0.65 -4.44 -12.62
N ILE A 148 1.50 -4.77 -11.65
CA ILE A 148 2.73 -4.01 -11.39
C ILE A 148 3.89 -4.96 -11.13
N THR A 149 4.99 -4.80 -11.85
CA THR A 149 6.21 -5.56 -11.62
C THR A 149 6.97 -5.00 -10.42
N VAL A 150 7.27 -5.85 -9.44
CA VAL A 150 7.99 -5.48 -8.21
C VAL A 150 9.44 -5.92 -8.29
N ILE A 151 9.71 -7.10 -8.84
CA ILE A 151 11.05 -7.67 -9.01
C ILE A 151 11.18 -8.20 -10.43
N GLY A 152 12.33 -8.01 -11.05
CA GLY A 152 12.66 -8.57 -12.36
C GLY A 152 12.04 -7.80 -13.54
N CYS A 153 11.73 -8.52 -14.61
CA CYS A 153 11.10 -7.98 -15.82
C CYS A 153 10.16 -9.05 -16.39
N VAL A 154 8.92 -8.65 -16.65
CA VAL A 154 7.89 -9.56 -17.13
C VAL A 154 7.34 -9.07 -18.46
N GLN A 155 7.27 -9.95 -19.46
CA GLN A 155 6.52 -9.73 -20.69
C GLN A 155 5.03 -9.86 -20.39
N CYS A 156 4.25 -8.85 -20.69
CA CYS A 156 2.79 -8.86 -20.62
C CYS A 156 2.22 -8.60 -22.03
N GLY A 157 1.75 -9.64 -22.69
CA GLY A 157 1.38 -9.57 -24.09
C GLY A 157 2.57 -9.10 -24.96
N ASP A 158 2.44 -7.95 -25.60
CA ASP A 158 3.48 -7.32 -26.43
C ASP A 158 4.41 -6.34 -25.68
N LYS A 159 4.19 -6.13 -24.37
CA LYS A 159 4.91 -5.15 -23.55
C LYS A 159 5.80 -5.80 -22.52
N ALA A 160 7.06 -5.40 -22.46
CA ALA A 160 7.94 -5.73 -21.36
C ALA A 160 7.73 -4.72 -20.21
N LEU A 161 7.51 -5.22 -19.01
CA LEU A 161 7.29 -4.44 -17.78
C LEU A 161 8.49 -4.60 -16.87
N ALA A 162 9.31 -3.57 -16.78
CA ALA A 162 10.38 -3.47 -15.80
C ALA A 162 9.82 -3.17 -14.39
N VAL A 163 10.69 -3.21 -13.38
CA VAL A 163 10.34 -2.86 -12.00
C VAL A 163 9.61 -1.52 -11.94
N GLU A 164 8.52 -1.47 -11.18
CA GLU A 164 7.64 -0.30 -10.98
C GLU A 164 6.82 0.12 -12.20
N GLN A 165 6.90 -0.60 -13.29
CA GLN A 165 5.99 -0.40 -14.39
C GLN A 165 4.70 -1.14 -14.15
N ALA A 166 3.60 -0.44 -14.40
CA ALA A 166 2.25 -0.96 -14.24
C ALA A 166 1.47 -0.89 -15.54
N VAL A 167 0.52 -1.80 -15.68
CA VAL A 167 -0.42 -1.84 -16.81
C VAL A 167 -1.80 -2.25 -16.33
N LEU A 168 -2.81 -1.69 -16.98
CA LEU A 168 -4.19 -2.13 -16.83
C LEU A 168 -4.52 -3.09 -17.97
N VAL A 169 -4.94 -4.31 -17.63
CA VAL A 169 -5.49 -5.31 -18.56
C VAL A 169 -7.00 -5.19 -18.51
N PRO A 170 -7.66 -4.73 -19.57
CA PRO A 170 -9.11 -4.55 -19.57
C PRO A 170 -9.83 -5.90 -19.65
N ALA A 171 -11.04 -5.96 -19.12
CA ALA A 171 -11.90 -7.15 -19.14
C ALA A 171 -12.08 -7.75 -20.55
N SER A 172 -12.11 -6.90 -21.57
CA SER A 172 -12.31 -7.31 -22.98
C SER A 172 -11.16 -8.14 -23.56
N MET A 173 -9.98 -8.16 -22.93
CA MET A 173 -8.87 -9.03 -23.37
C MET A 173 -9.10 -10.49 -23.01
N GLY A 174 -9.95 -10.80 -22.03
CA GLY A 174 -10.22 -12.16 -21.58
C GLY A 174 -9.05 -12.76 -20.80
N GLU A 175 -7.89 -12.84 -21.41
CA GLU A 175 -6.63 -13.32 -20.79
C GLU A 175 -5.42 -12.64 -21.41
N VAL A 176 -4.30 -12.65 -20.68
CA VAL A 176 -2.99 -12.17 -21.13
C VAL A 176 -1.90 -13.07 -20.57
N SER A 177 -0.93 -13.42 -21.42
CA SER A 177 0.25 -14.19 -21.01
C SER A 177 1.25 -13.28 -20.31
N LEU A 178 1.77 -13.74 -19.16
CA LEU A 178 2.85 -13.12 -18.40
C LEU A 178 4.05 -14.06 -18.41
N GLN A 179 5.16 -13.62 -19.00
CA GLN A 179 6.39 -14.41 -19.07
C GLN A 179 7.53 -13.70 -18.35
N ASN A 180 8.25 -14.43 -17.52
CA ASN A 180 9.48 -13.89 -16.91
C ASN A 180 10.61 -13.82 -17.93
N LEU A 181 11.08 -12.61 -18.22
CA LEU A 181 12.23 -12.34 -19.10
C LEU A 181 13.56 -12.21 -18.33
N SER A 182 13.53 -12.25 -17.00
CA SER A 182 14.71 -12.10 -16.17
C SER A 182 15.45 -13.42 -16.00
N THR A 183 16.72 -13.34 -15.63
CA THR A 183 17.52 -14.50 -15.22
C THR A 183 17.34 -14.87 -13.75
N ILE A 184 16.52 -14.09 -13.03
CA ILE A 184 16.12 -14.31 -11.65
C ILE A 184 14.59 -14.46 -11.57
N SER A 185 14.09 -14.94 -10.46
CA SER A 185 12.64 -14.96 -10.22
C SER A 185 12.07 -13.55 -10.29
N SER A 186 10.95 -13.37 -10.97
CA SER A 186 10.23 -12.10 -11.09
C SER A 186 8.98 -12.11 -10.23
N THR A 187 8.64 -10.96 -9.65
CA THR A 187 7.43 -10.80 -8.85
C THR A 187 6.53 -9.72 -9.45
N VAL A 188 5.26 -10.08 -9.64
CA VAL A 188 4.19 -9.21 -10.12
C VAL A 188 3.06 -9.19 -9.11
N LEU A 189 2.53 -8.01 -8.82
CA LEU A 189 1.28 -7.88 -8.08
C LEU A 189 0.12 -7.71 -9.06
N LEU A 190 -0.95 -8.45 -8.82
CA LEU A 190 -2.18 -8.44 -9.59
C LEU A 190 -3.30 -7.95 -8.69
N ALA A 191 -3.87 -6.78 -8.99
CA ALA A 191 -5.01 -6.24 -8.26
C ALA A 191 -6.25 -6.20 -9.15
N ARG A 192 -7.40 -6.59 -8.59
CA ARG A 192 -8.69 -6.60 -9.29
C ARG A 192 -9.83 -6.35 -8.31
N PRO A 193 -11.00 -5.89 -8.78
CA PRO A 193 -12.21 -5.89 -7.97
C PRO A 193 -12.53 -7.28 -7.42
N ALA A 194 -13.14 -7.32 -6.21
CA ALA A 194 -13.57 -8.55 -5.55
C ALA A 194 -14.81 -9.15 -6.22
#